data_0bbc67966181ab554cac00ab666d0076
#
_entry.id   0bbc67966181ab554cac00ab666d0076
#
_cell.length_a   1.000
_cell.length_b   1.000
_cell.length_c   1.000
_cell.angle_alpha   90.00
_cell.angle_beta   90.00
_cell.angle_gamma   90.00
#
_symmetry.space_group_name_H-M   'P 1'
#
loop_
_entity.id
_entity.type
_entity.pdbx_description
1 polymer ?
#
loop_
_entity_poly.entity_id
_entity_poly.type
_entity_poly.pdbx_seq_one_letter_code
_entity_poly.pdbx_strand_id
1 'polypeptide(L)'
;MTTTYKDSGVDLELYEQAMQKLPALMRRTFTPRVVRNDGGFAGLYALDFAKSIFSRNYEEPILVSGTDGVGTKLQVAQMMGRHDTIGVDLVAMCVNDVLCVGAEPLFFLDYIAMGRDNPPLLESIVRGISDGCIKAECSLLGGETAIMPSHYHGDMYDVAGFCVGVVEKKRLVSGQAITPGDVILGVSSSGLHSNGFSLVRKVVFDKAKLDVDTYVAELGMTVGEALLTPTVIYSELVRSVLSRYKVKNVVHGIGHITGGGLLENTERILPPHVDLVFDRGTWEVPAVFPWLEKLGQIEPKEMEHVFNMGLGLVFIVSEHFADSIQSQIRGAGYTCSVIGRAESGSGKSRYSS
;
A
#
# COMPACT_ATOMS: atom_id res chain seq x y z
N MET A 1 -45.55 19.89 4.85
CA MET A 1 -44.87 18.60 4.79
C MET A 1 -43.78 18.63 5.84
N THR A 2 -43.66 17.60 6.64
CA THR A 2 -42.55 17.49 7.62
C THR A 2 -41.29 17.14 6.86
N THR A 3 -40.21 17.90 7.05
CA THR A 3 -38.89 17.63 6.47
C THR A 3 -38.27 16.47 7.22
N THR A 4 -37.76 15.46 6.53
CA THR A 4 -37.12 14.27 7.08
C THR A 4 -35.61 14.25 6.81
N TYR A 5 -34.88 13.40 7.50
CA TYR A 5 -33.43 13.22 7.24
C TYR A 5 -33.19 12.63 5.84
N LYS A 6 -34.11 11.82 5.34
CA LYS A 6 -34.11 11.30 3.97
C LYS A 6 -34.22 12.40 2.92
N ASP A 7 -34.98 13.48 3.19
CA ASP A 7 -35.09 14.63 2.30
C ASP A 7 -33.77 15.42 2.22
N SER A 8 -32.87 15.27 3.20
CA SER A 8 -31.52 15.84 3.18
C SER A 8 -30.45 14.94 2.50
N GLY A 9 -30.88 13.78 1.96
CA GLY A 9 -30.01 12.88 1.21
C GLY A 9 -29.42 11.73 2.02
N VAL A 10 -29.84 11.52 3.29
CA VAL A 10 -29.38 10.40 4.15
C VAL A 10 -30.55 9.46 4.42
N ASP A 11 -30.45 8.23 3.91
CA ASP A 11 -31.45 7.19 4.09
C ASP A 11 -31.02 6.16 5.16
N LEU A 12 -31.52 6.32 6.39
CA LEU A 12 -31.16 5.47 7.52
C LEU A 12 -31.51 3.99 7.31
N GLU A 13 -32.56 3.67 6.54
CA GLU A 13 -32.93 2.26 6.28
C GLU A 13 -31.88 1.60 5.36
N LEU A 14 -31.42 2.28 4.33
CA LEU A 14 -30.34 1.80 3.46
C LEU A 14 -29.02 1.71 4.22
N TYR A 15 -28.72 2.69 5.06
CA TYR A 15 -27.55 2.66 5.93
C TYR A 15 -27.54 1.43 6.85
N GLU A 16 -28.67 1.15 7.53
CA GLU A 16 -28.80 -0.03 8.40
C GLU A 16 -28.60 -1.34 7.63
N GLN A 17 -29.15 -1.44 6.41
CA GLN A 17 -28.96 -2.63 5.56
C GLN A 17 -27.48 -2.85 5.20
N ALA A 18 -26.73 -1.78 4.92
CA ALA A 18 -25.29 -1.86 4.69
C ALA A 18 -24.56 -2.33 5.95
N MET A 19 -24.86 -1.72 7.10
CA MET A 19 -24.21 -2.04 8.38
C MET A 19 -24.42 -3.49 8.81
N GLN A 20 -25.51 -4.16 8.42
CA GLN A 20 -25.75 -5.57 8.73
C GLN A 20 -24.73 -6.52 8.09
N LYS A 21 -24.13 -6.17 6.96
CA LYS A 21 -23.19 -7.02 6.21
C LYS A 21 -21.74 -6.83 6.63
N LEU A 22 -21.36 -5.65 7.06
CA LEU A 22 -19.98 -5.29 7.37
C LEU A 22 -19.36 -6.14 8.50
N PRO A 23 -20.07 -6.50 9.60
CA PRO A 23 -19.47 -7.33 10.65
C PRO A 23 -18.96 -8.69 10.17
N ALA A 24 -19.57 -9.28 9.14
CA ALA A 24 -19.11 -10.55 8.58
C ALA A 24 -17.77 -10.37 7.84
N LEU A 25 -17.62 -9.28 7.09
CA LEU A 25 -16.38 -8.93 6.39
C LEU A 25 -15.25 -8.58 7.36
N MET A 26 -15.55 -7.91 8.46
CA MET A 26 -14.58 -7.62 9.52
C MET A 26 -14.14 -8.89 10.24
N ARG A 27 -15.08 -9.71 10.70
CA ARG A 27 -14.78 -10.91 11.50
C ARG A 27 -13.88 -11.92 10.80
N ARG A 28 -13.91 -12.03 9.47
CA ARG A 28 -13.03 -12.95 8.75
C ARG A 28 -11.54 -12.55 8.81
N THR A 29 -11.24 -11.30 9.20
CA THR A 29 -9.88 -10.79 9.39
C THR A 29 -9.39 -10.95 10.83
N PHE A 30 -10.28 -11.30 11.78
CA PHE A 30 -9.97 -11.26 13.19
C PHE A 30 -8.91 -12.29 13.58
N THR A 31 -7.88 -11.82 14.24
CA THR A 31 -6.90 -12.66 14.93
C THR A 31 -7.37 -12.95 16.36
N PRO A 32 -6.75 -13.94 17.07
CA PRO A 32 -7.05 -14.19 18.48
C PRO A 32 -6.83 -12.99 19.42
N ARG A 33 -6.17 -11.94 18.95
CA ARG A 33 -5.93 -10.71 19.71
C ARG A 33 -7.10 -9.73 19.69
N VAL A 34 -8.06 -9.91 18.78
CA VAL A 34 -9.28 -9.07 18.78
C VAL A 34 -10.15 -9.42 19.97
N VAL A 35 -10.38 -8.44 20.83
CA VAL A 35 -11.31 -8.58 21.97
C VAL A 35 -12.67 -8.13 21.50
N ARG A 36 -13.66 -9.03 21.55
CA ARG A 36 -15.02 -8.72 21.11
C ARG A 36 -15.65 -7.63 21.98
N ASN A 37 -16.24 -6.65 21.33
CA ASN A 37 -16.95 -5.55 21.94
C ASN A 37 -18.21 -5.23 21.10
N ASP A 38 -19.06 -6.24 20.93
CA ASP A 38 -20.24 -6.15 20.06
C ASP A 38 -21.17 -5.03 20.57
N GLY A 39 -21.44 -4.04 19.72
CA GLY A 39 -22.23 -2.84 20.06
C GLY A 39 -21.50 -1.77 20.89
N GLY A 40 -20.20 -1.93 21.15
CA GLY A 40 -19.38 -0.90 21.79
C GLY A 40 -18.91 0.17 20.82
N PHE A 41 -18.45 1.30 21.36
CA PHE A 41 -18.01 2.46 20.57
C PHE A 41 -16.60 2.32 19.96
N ALA A 42 -15.82 1.34 20.40
CA ALA A 42 -14.42 1.20 19.98
C ALA A 42 -14.06 -0.26 19.70
N GLY A 43 -13.19 -0.47 18.71
CA GLY A 43 -12.52 -1.74 18.51
C GLY A 43 -11.46 -1.98 19.59
N LEU A 44 -11.36 -3.23 20.08
CA LEU A 44 -10.43 -3.60 21.13
C LEU A 44 -9.44 -4.65 20.62
N TYR A 45 -8.16 -4.42 20.87
CA TYR A 45 -7.07 -5.30 20.44
C TYR A 45 -6.11 -5.56 21.59
N ALA A 46 -5.92 -6.82 21.94
CA ALA A 46 -5.01 -7.21 23.01
C ALA A 46 -3.55 -7.21 22.52
N LEU A 47 -2.72 -6.41 23.15
CA LEU A 47 -1.27 -6.56 23.08
C LEU A 47 -0.89 -7.65 24.09
N ASP A 48 -1.04 -8.91 23.71
CA ASP A 48 -0.78 -10.03 24.61
C ASP A 48 0.73 -10.18 24.83
N PHE A 49 1.18 -9.80 26.02
CA PHE A 49 2.52 -10.00 26.54
C PHE A 49 2.61 -11.25 27.44
N ALA A 50 1.49 -11.96 27.62
CA ALA A 50 1.46 -13.14 28.46
C ALA A 50 2.31 -14.25 27.85
N LYS A 51 3.02 -15.00 28.72
CA LYS A 51 3.95 -16.11 28.43
C LYS A 51 3.26 -17.34 27.82
N SER A 52 2.36 -17.16 26.83
CA SER A 52 1.79 -18.27 26.11
C SER A 52 2.75 -18.76 25.03
N ILE A 53 2.77 -20.05 24.75
CA ILE A 53 3.68 -20.70 23.78
C ILE A 53 3.47 -20.12 22.36
N PHE A 54 2.34 -19.48 22.09
CA PHE A 54 1.96 -18.90 20.80
C PHE A 54 1.97 -17.37 20.80
N SER A 55 2.30 -16.69 21.92
CA SER A 55 2.37 -15.24 21.97
C SER A 55 3.73 -14.75 21.48
N ARG A 56 3.73 -13.69 20.68
CA ARG A 56 4.94 -12.93 20.38
C ARG A 56 5.25 -12.05 21.58
N ASN A 57 6.25 -12.41 22.35
CA ASN A 57 6.70 -11.64 23.49
C ASN A 57 7.59 -10.49 23.00
N TYR A 58 7.10 -9.26 23.15
CA TYR A 58 7.91 -8.06 22.98
C TYR A 58 8.54 -7.69 24.34
N GLU A 59 9.79 -7.24 24.31
CA GLU A 59 10.50 -6.72 25.50
C GLU A 59 10.31 -5.20 25.60
N GLU A 60 10.54 -4.49 24.49
CA GLU A 60 10.37 -3.04 24.36
C GLU A 60 9.57 -2.74 23.08
N PRO A 61 8.24 -2.96 23.07
CA PRO A 61 7.41 -2.73 21.89
C PRO A 61 7.28 -1.25 21.55
N ILE A 62 7.43 -0.92 20.26
CA ILE A 62 7.11 0.38 19.69
C ILE A 62 5.88 0.23 18.81
N LEU A 63 4.84 1.02 19.07
CA LEU A 63 3.71 1.13 18.16
C LEU A 63 4.08 1.99 16.96
N VAL A 64 3.67 1.52 15.79
CA VAL A 64 3.88 2.20 14.52
C VAL A 64 2.53 2.46 13.89
N SER A 65 2.33 3.61 13.29
CA SER A 65 1.10 3.93 12.58
C SER A 65 1.38 4.56 11.22
N GLY A 66 0.53 4.22 10.25
CA GLY A 66 0.50 4.83 8.93
C GLY A 66 -0.94 5.13 8.54
N THR A 67 -1.16 6.24 7.84
CA THR A 67 -2.44 6.62 7.28
C THR A 67 -2.25 7.07 5.85
N ASP A 68 -3.16 6.65 4.97
CA ASP A 68 -3.14 7.02 3.56
C ASP A 68 -4.53 6.89 2.94
N GLY A 69 -4.70 7.40 1.72
CA GLY A 69 -5.85 7.21 0.86
C GLY A 69 -5.48 6.45 -0.41
N VAL A 70 -6.42 6.37 -1.35
CA VAL A 70 -6.17 5.79 -2.70
C VAL A 70 -5.98 6.87 -3.75
N GLY A 71 -6.48 8.06 -3.49
CA GLY A 71 -6.40 9.18 -4.41
C GLY A 71 -7.26 8.99 -5.66
N THR A 72 -6.83 9.61 -6.77
CA THR A 72 -7.69 9.71 -7.97
C THR A 72 -7.83 8.42 -8.79
N LYS A 73 -7.21 7.31 -8.38
CA LYS A 73 -7.52 5.95 -8.88
C LYS A 73 -8.99 5.59 -8.67
N LEU A 74 -9.62 6.13 -7.61
CA LEU A 74 -11.05 5.99 -7.32
C LEU A 74 -11.93 6.32 -8.52
N GLN A 75 -11.56 7.32 -9.31
CA GLN A 75 -12.37 7.71 -10.48
C GLN A 75 -12.32 6.66 -11.60
N VAL A 76 -11.22 5.94 -11.73
CA VAL A 76 -11.14 4.79 -12.66
C VAL A 76 -12.05 3.65 -12.17
N ALA A 77 -12.07 3.38 -10.87
CA ALA A 77 -12.98 2.41 -10.27
C ALA A 77 -14.46 2.77 -10.52
N GLN A 78 -14.80 4.06 -10.41
CA GLN A 78 -16.15 4.56 -10.71
C GLN A 78 -16.50 4.39 -12.20
N MET A 79 -15.58 4.72 -13.12
CA MET A 79 -15.77 4.50 -14.55
C MET A 79 -15.99 3.03 -14.91
N MET A 80 -15.29 2.13 -14.22
CA MET A 80 -15.39 0.68 -14.42
C MET A 80 -16.59 0.05 -13.67
N GLY A 81 -17.21 0.74 -12.72
CA GLY A 81 -18.17 0.15 -11.78
C GLY A 81 -17.58 -0.98 -10.94
N ARG A 82 -16.25 -0.96 -10.72
CA ARG A 82 -15.50 -1.98 -9.99
C ARG A 82 -14.74 -1.39 -8.82
N HIS A 83 -15.11 -1.77 -7.60
CA HIS A 83 -14.68 -1.11 -6.37
C HIS A 83 -13.97 -2.02 -5.37
N ASP A 84 -13.97 -3.33 -5.58
CA ASP A 84 -13.33 -4.33 -4.72
C ASP A 84 -11.81 -4.20 -4.67
N THR A 85 -11.16 -3.77 -5.77
CA THR A 85 -9.71 -3.58 -5.82
C THR A 85 -9.23 -2.39 -5.00
N ILE A 86 -10.07 -1.35 -4.88
CA ILE A 86 -9.74 -0.11 -4.17
C ILE A 86 -9.46 -0.35 -2.68
N GLY A 87 -10.23 -1.24 -2.05
CA GLY A 87 -9.99 -1.59 -0.66
C GLY A 87 -8.63 -2.27 -0.45
N VAL A 88 -8.19 -3.09 -1.42
CA VAL A 88 -6.84 -3.69 -1.40
C VAL A 88 -5.77 -2.61 -1.53
N ASP A 89 -5.96 -1.66 -2.45
CA ASP A 89 -5.06 -0.51 -2.60
C ASP A 89 -4.93 0.28 -1.30
N LEU A 90 -6.06 0.59 -0.66
CA LEU A 90 -6.08 1.35 0.60
C LEU A 90 -5.25 0.67 1.70
N VAL A 91 -5.46 -0.64 1.89
CA VAL A 91 -4.71 -1.41 2.88
C VAL A 91 -3.23 -1.46 2.51
N ALA A 92 -2.91 -1.67 1.22
CA ALA A 92 -1.53 -1.74 0.75
C ALA A 92 -0.76 -0.44 1.02
N MET A 93 -1.35 0.71 0.72
CA MET A 93 -0.69 2.01 0.92
C MET A 93 -0.34 2.23 2.39
N CYS A 94 -1.27 1.97 3.32
CA CYS A 94 -1.02 2.15 4.75
C CYS A 94 -0.07 1.10 5.33
N VAL A 95 -0.25 -0.17 4.94
CA VAL A 95 0.49 -1.30 5.53
C VAL A 95 1.93 -1.32 5.04
N ASN A 96 2.19 -1.08 3.76
CA ASN A 96 3.55 -1.11 3.22
C ASN A 96 4.44 -0.05 3.89
N ASP A 97 3.90 1.10 4.28
CA ASP A 97 4.63 2.11 5.03
C ASP A 97 5.00 1.64 6.45
N VAL A 98 4.07 0.96 7.12
CA VAL A 98 4.31 0.34 8.43
C VAL A 98 5.40 -0.73 8.35
N LEU A 99 5.44 -1.51 7.25
CA LEU A 99 6.47 -2.52 7.00
C LEU A 99 7.86 -1.94 6.82
N CYS A 100 8.00 -0.69 6.34
CA CYS A 100 9.30 -0.07 6.08
C CYS A 100 10.17 0.09 7.33
N VAL A 101 9.56 0.16 8.50
CA VAL A 101 10.28 0.18 9.78
C VAL A 101 10.41 -1.19 10.44
N GLY A 102 10.08 -2.27 9.72
CA GLY A 102 10.13 -3.64 10.23
C GLY A 102 8.99 -4.00 11.17
N ALA A 103 7.93 -3.19 11.22
CA ALA A 103 6.78 -3.44 12.08
C ALA A 103 5.85 -4.52 11.50
N GLU A 104 5.21 -5.24 12.40
CA GLU A 104 4.12 -6.18 12.11
C GLU A 104 2.80 -5.41 12.14
N PRO A 105 1.99 -5.40 11.07
CA PRO A 105 0.65 -4.86 11.10
C PRO A 105 -0.23 -5.61 12.13
N LEU A 106 -0.97 -4.89 12.95
CA LEU A 106 -1.85 -5.47 13.96
C LEU A 106 -3.32 -5.34 13.57
N PHE A 107 -3.74 -4.11 13.32
CA PHE A 107 -5.11 -3.82 12.93
C PHE A 107 -5.20 -2.61 11.99
N PHE A 108 -6.31 -2.55 11.32
CA PHE A 108 -6.67 -1.53 10.34
C PHE A 108 -8.01 -0.89 10.71
N LEU A 109 -8.13 0.39 10.45
CA LEU A 109 -9.36 1.17 10.52
C LEU A 109 -9.56 1.88 9.19
N ASP A 110 -10.80 2.04 8.74
CA ASP A 110 -11.14 2.78 7.53
C ASP A 110 -12.08 3.95 7.81
N TYR A 111 -12.02 4.95 6.95
CA TYR A 111 -13.01 6.01 6.84
C TYR A 111 -13.50 6.07 5.39
N ILE A 112 -14.81 5.94 5.19
CA ILE A 112 -15.44 5.95 3.86
C ILE A 112 -16.45 7.11 3.83
N ALA A 113 -16.19 8.12 3.01
CA ALA A 113 -17.10 9.22 2.76
C ALA A 113 -17.81 9.02 1.42
N MET A 114 -19.16 9.07 1.39
CA MET A 114 -19.96 8.78 0.22
C MET A 114 -20.96 9.93 -0.06
N GLY A 115 -21.28 10.13 -1.34
CA GLY A 115 -22.27 11.14 -1.74
C GLY A 115 -23.72 10.75 -1.46
N ARG A 116 -24.01 9.45 -1.40
CA ARG A 116 -25.32 8.88 -1.05
C ARG A 116 -25.19 7.48 -0.47
N ASP A 117 -26.23 7.03 0.21
CA ASP A 117 -26.34 5.65 0.64
C ASP A 117 -26.38 4.71 -0.57
N ASN A 118 -25.40 3.78 -0.66
CA ASN A 118 -25.31 2.76 -1.69
C ASN A 118 -24.71 1.48 -1.06
N PRO A 119 -25.57 0.62 -0.45
CA PRO A 119 -25.10 -0.58 0.24
C PRO A 119 -24.23 -1.53 -0.61
N PRO A 120 -24.55 -1.79 -1.91
CA PRO A 120 -23.70 -2.63 -2.74
C PRO A 120 -22.30 -2.04 -2.97
N LEU A 121 -22.19 -0.74 -3.17
CA LEU A 121 -20.92 -0.03 -3.34
C LEU A 121 -20.09 -0.11 -2.06
N LEU A 122 -20.68 0.22 -0.91
CA LEU A 122 -20.01 0.14 0.39
C LEU A 122 -19.54 -1.29 0.69
N GLU A 123 -20.40 -2.29 0.47
CA GLU A 123 -20.03 -3.70 0.63
C GLU A 123 -18.82 -4.09 -0.25
N SER A 124 -18.79 -3.63 -1.50
CA SER A 124 -17.70 -3.91 -2.43
C SER A 124 -16.38 -3.29 -1.94
N ILE A 125 -16.39 -2.04 -1.49
CA ILE A 125 -15.20 -1.36 -0.95
C ILE A 125 -14.70 -2.08 0.30
N VAL A 126 -15.57 -2.35 1.28
CA VAL A 126 -15.20 -3.01 2.54
C VAL A 126 -14.75 -4.45 2.32
N ARG A 127 -15.30 -5.15 1.33
CA ARG A 127 -14.82 -6.47 0.90
C ARG A 127 -13.36 -6.39 0.46
N GLY A 128 -13.02 -5.41 -0.38
CA GLY A 128 -11.64 -5.18 -0.80
C GLY A 128 -10.70 -4.84 0.37
N ILE A 129 -11.15 -4.00 1.32
CA ILE A 129 -10.40 -3.71 2.55
C ILE A 129 -10.17 -4.98 3.36
N SER A 130 -11.21 -5.79 3.54
CA SER A 130 -11.12 -7.07 4.24
C SER A 130 -10.17 -8.06 3.55
N ASP A 131 -10.18 -8.14 2.22
CA ASP A 131 -9.25 -8.97 1.45
C ASP A 131 -7.80 -8.46 1.59
N GLY A 132 -7.62 -7.15 1.59
CA GLY A 132 -6.33 -6.51 1.86
C GLY A 132 -5.82 -6.82 3.27
N CYS A 133 -6.67 -6.71 4.28
CA CYS A 133 -6.33 -7.02 5.67
C CYS A 133 -5.93 -8.50 5.87
N ILE A 134 -6.60 -9.43 5.18
CA ILE A 134 -6.21 -10.85 5.20
C ILE A 134 -4.81 -11.03 4.60
N LYS A 135 -4.52 -10.42 3.45
CA LYS A 135 -3.18 -10.46 2.84
C LYS A 135 -2.11 -9.77 3.69
N ALA A 136 -2.50 -8.73 4.41
CA ALA A 136 -1.62 -8.00 5.32
C ALA A 136 -1.42 -8.72 6.67
N GLU A 137 -2.22 -9.76 6.95
CA GLU A 137 -2.28 -10.46 8.24
C GLU A 137 -2.65 -9.53 9.41
N CYS A 138 -3.48 -8.53 9.15
CA CYS A 138 -4.00 -7.62 10.17
C CYS A 138 -5.53 -7.70 10.28
N SER A 139 -6.08 -7.25 11.39
CA SER A 139 -7.52 -7.28 11.64
C SER A 139 -8.18 -5.97 11.23
N LEU A 140 -9.21 -6.02 10.39
CA LEU A 140 -10.12 -4.89 10.19
C LEU A 140 -10.94 -4.71 11.47
N LEU A 141 -10.53 -3.79 12.32
CA LEU A 141 -11.03 -3.68 13.70
C LEU A 141 -12.26 -2.78 13.82
N GLY A 142 -12.42 -1.86 12.91
CA GLY A 142 -13.52 -0.89 12.85
C GLY A 142 -13.36 0.07 11.69
N GLY A 143 -14.26 1.02 11.62
CA GLY A 143 -14.24 2.08 10.63
C GLY A 143 -15.40 3.04 10.83
N GLU A 144 -15.51 4.01 9.95
CA GLU A 144 -16.57 5.01 9.92
C GLU A 144 -17.08 5.18 8.48
N THR A 145 -18.39 5.30 8.30
CA THR A 145 -19.01 5.62 7.01
C THR A 145 -19.83 6.89 7.14
N ALA A 146 -19.48 7.91 6.39
CA ALA A 146 -20.17 9.19 6.37
C ALA A 146 -20.89 9.42 5.03
N ILE A 147 -22.18 9.75 5.10
CA ILE A 147 -22.95 10.18 3.91
C ILE A 147 -22.92 11.70 3.83
N MET A 148 -22.28 12.21 2.78
CA MET A 148 -21.95 13.64 2.63
C MET A 148 -22.40 14.18 1.26
N PRO A 149 -23.72 14.30 1.00
CA PRO A 149 -24.27 14.62 -0.33
C PRO A 149 -23.87 15.99 -0.86
N SER A 150 -23.50 16.94 0.01
CA SER A 150 -23.02 18.25 -0.39
C SER A 150 -21.54 18.29 -0.80
N HIS A 151 -20.76 17.28 -0.45
CA HIS A 151 -19.33 17.19 -0.76
C HIS A 151 -19.05 16.20 -1.91
N TYR A 152 -19.78 15.10 -1.94
CA TYR A 152 -19.67 14.08 -2.97
C TYR A 152 -21.01 13.98 -3.72
N HIS A 153 -20.97 13.90 -5.05
CA HIS A 153 -22.16 13.82 -5.87
C HIS A 153 -22.45 12.38 -6.31
N GLY A 154 -23.70 11.94 -6.16
CA GLY A 154 -24.12 10.61 -6.59
C GLY A 154 -23.34 9.49 -5.90
N ASP A 155 -22.74 8.60 -6.68
CA ASP A 155 -21.93 7.50 -6.18
C ASP A 155 -20.43 7.84 -6.00
N MET A 156 -20.09 9.13 -6.02
CA MET A 156 -18.74 9.55 -5.67
C MET A 156 -18.44 9.24 -4.20
N TYR A 157 -17.22 8.83 -3.94
CA TYR A 157 -16.75 8.52 -2.59
C TYR A 157 -15.26 8.79 -2.46
N ASP A 158 -14.80 8.89 -1.23
CA ASP A 158 -13.40 8.89 -0.86
C ASP A 158 -13.15 7.90 0.28
N VAL A 159 -11.91 7.41 0.36
CA VAL A 159 -11.51 6.43 1.37
C VAL A 159 -10.18 6.82 1.98
N ALA A 160 -10.10 6.69 3.29
CA ALA A 160 -8.85 6.80 4.04
C ALA A 160 -8.69 5.58 4.94
N GLY A 161 -7.46 5.13 5.11
CA GLY A 161 -7.10 4.00 5.96
C GLY A 161 -6.12 4.41 7.05
N PHE A 162 -6.15 3.66 8.14
CA PHE A 162 -5.25 3.82 9.26
C PHE A 162 -4.79 2.44 9.73
N CYS A 163 -3.49 2.17 9.58
CA CYS A 163 -2.87 0.94 10.05
C CYS A 163 -2.10 1.19 11.35
N VAL A 164 -2.26 0.30 12.31
CA VAL A 164 -1.41 0.24 13.49
C VAL A 164 -0.64 -1.06 13.50
N GLY A 165 0.66 -0.94 13.67
CA GLY A 165 1.60 -2.06 13.77
C GLY A 165 2.44 -1.98 15.03
N VAL A 166 3.28 -2.99 15.23
CA VAL A 166 4.22 -3.06 16.36
C VAL A 166 5.57 -3.57 15.89
N VAL A 167 6.62 -3.02 16.44
CA VAL A 167 7.99 -3.52 16.25
C VAL A 167 8.71 -3.59 17.58
N GLU A 168 9.53 -4.63 17.76
CA GLU A 168 10.47 -4.69 18.87
C GLU A 168 11.59 -3.65 18.67
N LYS A 169 11.84 -2.79 19.64
CA LYS A 169 12.78 -1.65 19.53
C LYS A 169 14.15 -2.06 18.97
N LYS A 170 14.70 -3.18 19.41
CA LYS A 170 15.98 -3.70 18.91
C LYS A 170 15.95 -4.24 17.48
N ARG A 171 14.75 -4.32 16.86
CA ARG A 171 14.53 -4.77 15.47
C ARG A 171 14.02 -3.67 14.55
N LEU A 172 13.96 -2.46 15.07
CA LEU A 172 13.51 -1.30 14.28
C LEU A 172 14.45 -1.09 13.08
N VAL A 173 13.90 -1.10 11.89
CA VAL A 173 14.60 -0.75 10.64
C VAL A 173 14.44 0.74 10.42
N SER A 174 15.48 1.52 10.75
CA SER A 174 15.42 2.98 10.69
C SER A 174 16.26 3.62 9.57
N GLY A 175 16.97 2.80 8.80
CA GLY A 175 17.94 3.29 7.82
C GLY A 175 19.29 3.70 8.42
N GLN A 176 19.39 3.93 9.73
CA GLN A 176 20.63 4.40 10.36
C GLN A 176 21.80 3.40 10.31
N ALA A 177 21.49 2.12 10.03
CA ALA A 177 22.48 1.07 9.86
C ALA A 177 23.00 0.96 8.42
N ILE A 178 22.50 1.74 7.49
CA ILE A 178 22.97 1.75 6.09
C ILE A 178 24.40 2.26 6.05
N THR A 179 25.28 1.51 5.39
CA THR A 179 26.69 1.80 5.27
C THR A 179 27.17 1.66 3.82
N PRO A 180 28.26 2.34 3.44
CA PRO A 180 28.87 2.12 2.14
C PRO A 180 29.21 0.63 1.93
N GLY A 181 28.88 0.11 0.74
CA GLY A 181 29.01 -1.30 0.37
C GLY A 181 27.71 -2.10 0.50
N ASP A 182 26.71 -1.60 1.18
CA ASP A 182 25.39 -2.24 1.21
C ASP A 182 24.77 -2.35 -0.19
N VAL A 183 24.07 -3.44 -0.43
CA VAL A 183 23.42 -3.76 -1.72
C VAL A 183 21.96 -3.36 -1.67
N ILE A 184 21.47 -2.80 -2.76
CA ILE A 184 20.08 -2.42 -2.91
C ILE A 184 19.37 -3.50 -3.74
N LEU A 185 18.37 -4.13 -3.14
CA LEU A 185 17.49 -5.12 -3.76
C LEU A 185 16.15 -4.46 -4.09
N GLY A 186 15.80 -4.40 -5.36
CA GLY A 186 14.50 -3.92 -5.82
C GLY A 186 13.51 -5.07 -5.97
N VAL A 187 12.30 -4.90 -5.46
CA VAL A 187 11.19 -5.86 -5.56
C VAL A 187 10.12 -5.31 -6.48
N SER A 188 9.65 -6.15 -7.41
CA SER A 188 8.67 -5.76 -8.42
C SER A 188 7.36 -5.22 -7.83
N SER A 189 6.81 -4.20 -8.50
CA SER A 189 5.42 -3.79 -8.36
C SER A 189 4.51 -4.59 -9.28
N SER A 190 3.20 -4.48 -9.10
CA SER A 190 2.19 -5.01 -10.02
C SER A 190 1.88 -4.06 -11.20
N GLY A 191 2.53 -2.92 -11.25
CA GLY A 191 2.29 -1.81 -12.17
C GLY A 191 2.30 -0.47 -11.43
N LEU A 192 1.34 0.40 -11.75
CA LEU A 192 1.25 1.77 -11.21
C LEU A 192 1.06 1.85 -9.69
N HIS A 193 0.55 0.80 -9.08
CA HIS A 193 0.03 0.83 -7.71
C HIS A 193 -1.09 1.88 -7.57
N SER A 194 -0.95 2.84 -6.64
CA SER A 194 -1.99 3.87 -6.41
C SER A 194 -1.44 5.29 -6.57
N ASN A 195 -0.29 5.47 -7.24
CA ASN A 195 0.36 6.76 -7.38
C ASN A 195 0.30 7.29 -8.82
N GLY A 196 0.35 8.61 -8.97
CA GLY A 196 0.41 9.27 -10.26
C GLY A 196 -0.91 9.30 -11.05
N PHE A 197 -2.04 8.88 -10.48
CA PHE A 197 -3.31 8.72 -11.21
C PHE A 197 -3.91 10.02 -11.75
N SER A 198 -3.58 11.18 -11.22
CA SER A 198 -3.98 12.46 -11.82
C SER A 198 -3.34 12.66 -13.20
N LEU A 199 -2.04 12.32 -13.32
CA LEU A 199 -1.33 12.36 -14.60
C LEU A 199 -1.84 11.26 -15.54
N VAL A 200 -1.99 10.03 -15.05
CA VAL A 200 -2.54 8.89 -15.83
C VAL A 200 -3.88 9.27 -16.46
N ARG A 201 -4.81 9.76 -15.67
CA ARG A 201 -6.16 10.13 -16.14
C ARG A 201 -6.11 11.25 -17.18
N LYS A 202 -5.30 12.28 -16.94
CA LYS A 202 -5.09 13.37 -17.91
C LYS A 202 -4.54 12.85 -19.24
N VAL A 203 -3.60 11.91 -19.19
CA VAL A 203 -3.00 11.33 -20.41
C VAL A 203 -3.98 10.43 -21.13
N VAL A 204 -4.56 9.48 -20.41
CA VAL A 204 -5.38 8.40 -21.00
C VAL A 204 -6.74 8.91 -21.45
N PHE A 205 -7.47 9.60 -20.56
CA PHE A 205 -8.85 9.99 -20.82
C PHE A 205 -8.96 11.38 -21.46
N ASP A 206 -8.17 12.37 -20.98
CA ASP A 206 -8.33 13.75 -21.49
C ASP A 206 -7.55 13.98 -22.77
N LYS A 207 -6.29 13.49 -22.87
CA LYS A 207 -5.42 13.72 -24.04
C LYS A 207 -5.66 12.68 -25.13
N ALA A 208 -5.54 11.40 -24.80
CA ALA A 208 -5.67 10.31 -25.77
C ALA A 208 -7.12 9.90 -26.06
N LYS A 209 -8.09 10.35 -25.24
CA LYS A 209 -9.52 10.05 -25.40
C LYS A 209 -9.85 8.57 -25.45
N LEU A 210 -9.06 7.75 -24.75
CA LEU A 210 -9.33 6.31 -24.61
C LEU A 210 -10.46 6.10 -23.58
N ASP A 211 -11.21 5.02 -23.75
CA ASP A 211 -12.19 4.54 -22.78
C ASP A 211 -11.60 3.44 -21.90
N VAL A 212 -12.19 3.18 -20.73
CA VAL A 212 -11.80 2.10 -19.82
C VAL A 212 -11.88 0.72 -20.48
N ASP A 213 -12.84 0.53 -21.41
CA ASP A 213 -13.04 -0.73 -22.16
C ASP A 213 -12.13 -0.86 -23.38
N THR A 214 -11.32 0.16 -23.69
CA THR A 214 -10.39 0.11 -24.83
C THR A 214 -9.32 -0.94 -24.58
N TYR A 215 -9.24 -1.96 -25.44
CA TYR A 215 -8.18 -2.97 -25.40
C TYR A 215 -6.87 -2.38 -25.91
N VAL A 216 -5.78 -2.59 -25.17
CA VAL A 216 -4.43 -2.12 -25.49
C VAL A 216 -3.54 -3.34 -25.73
N ALA A 217 -3.13 -3.55 -26.98
CA ALA A 217 -2.36 -4.74 -27.38
C ALA A 217 -1.01 -4.84 -26.64
N GLU A 218 -0.34 -3.71 -26.40
CA GLU A 218 0.92 -3.64 -25.66
C GLU A 218 0.78 -4.10 -24.21
N LEU A 219 -0.41 -3.94 -23.62
CA LEU A 219 -0.71 -4.33 -22.24
C LEU A 219 -1.34 -5.73 -22.15
N GLY A 220 -1.90 -6.24 -23.26
CA GLY A 220 -2.63 -7.50 -23.31
C GLY A 220 -3.98 -7.50 -22.57
N MET A 221 -4.50 -6.31 -22.21
CA MET A 221 -5.74 -6.12 -21.45
C MET A 221 -6.39 -4.77 -21.76
N THR A 222 -7.57 -4.51 -21.19
CA THR A 222 -8.21 -3.20 -21.34
C THR A 222 -7.51 -2.14 -20.49
N VAL A 223 -7.73 -0.87 -20.84
CA VAL A 223 -7.25 0.29 -20.08
C VAL A 223 -7.67 0.19 -18.61
N GLY A 224 -8.95 -0.07 -18.37
CA GLY A 224 -9.48 -0.15 -17.01
C GLY A 224 -8.87 -1.29 -16.20
N GLU A 225 -8.67 -2.47 -16.79
CA GLU A 225 -8.00 -3.60 -16.14
C GLU A 225 -6.57 -3.25 -15.74
N ALA A 226 -5.80 -2.65 -16.65
CA ALA A 226 -4.43 -2.22 -16.37
C ALA A 226 -4.36 -1.19 -15.24
N LEU A 227 -5.25 -0.19 -15.28
CA LEU A 227 -5.25 0.90 -14.30
C LEU A 227 -5.81 0.46 -12.93
N LEU A 228 -6.69 -0.54 -12.86
CA LEU A 228 -7.24 -1.07 -11.61
C LEU A 228 -6.44 -2.24 -11.03
N THR A 229 -5.31 -2.62 -11.64
CA THR A 229 -4.41 -3.62 -11.03
C THR A 229 -4.07 -3.20 -9.60
N PRO A 230 -4.35 -4.06 -8.59
CA PRO A 230 -4.16 -3.68 -7.19
C PRO A 230 -2.70 -3.51 -6.82
N THR A 231 -2.45 -2.62 -5.88
CA THR A 231 -1.15 -2.46 -5.21
C THR A 231 -0.77 -3.75 -4.49
N VAL A 232 0.49 -4.13 -4.59
CA VAL A 232 1.04 -5.31 -3.88
C VAL A 232 1.14 -5.02 -2.39
N ILE A 233 0.66 -5.95 -1.57
CA ILE A 233 0.86 -5.95 -0.12
C ILE A 233 2.06 -6.85 0.19
N TYR A 234 3.12 -6.29 0.75
CA TYR A 234 4.40 -6.98 0.97
C TYR A 234 4.55 -7.59 2.37
N SER A 235 3.48 -7.71 3.18
CA SER A 235 3.53 -8.14 4.58
C SER A 235 4.20 -9.51 4.76
N GLU A 236 3.73 -10.52 4.02
CA GLU A 236 4.30 -11.87 4.08
C GLU A 236 5.78 -11.87 3.70
N LEU A 237 6.14 -11.14 2.64
CA LEU A 237 7.51 -11.03 2.17
C LEU A 237 8.42 -10.41 3.22
N VAL A 238 8.08 -9.21 3.72
CA VAL A 238 8.91 -8.47 4.70
C VAL A 238 9.06 -9.30 5.97
N ARG A 239 7.96 -9.87 6.47
CA ARG A 239 7.99 -10.75 7.64
C ARG A 239 8.89 -11.97 7.42
N SER A 240 8.78 -12.62 6.25
CA SER A 240 9.61 -13.77 5.89
C SER A 240 11.09 -13.42 5.92
N VAL A 241 11.47 -12.30 5.27
CA VAL A 241 12.87 -11.83 5.24
C VAL A 241 13.36 -11.51 6.64
N LEU A 242 12.66 -10.68 7.41
CA LEU A 242 13.10 -10.25 8.75
C LEU A 242 13.12 -11.38 9.77
N SER A 243 12.20 -12.35 9.68
CA SER A 243 12.14 -13.47 10.62
C SER A 243 13.28 -14.48 10.49
N ARG A 244 13.89 -14.57 9.31
CA ARG A 244 15.02 -15.48 9.05
C ARG A 244 16.30 -15.03 9.77
N TYR A 245 16.48 -13.71 9.91
CA TYR A 245 17.69 -13.12 10.48
C TYR A 245 17.42 -12.54 11.89
N LYS A 246 17.10 -13.43 12.85
CA LYS A 246 16.67 -13.01 14.20
C LYS A 246 17.77 -12.38 15.06
N VAL A 247 19.03 -12.73 14.80
CA VAL A 247 20.18 -12.36 15.65
C VAL A 247 21.03 -11.26 14.99
N LYS A 248 21.13 -11.30 13.65
CA LYS A 248 21.94 -10.34 12.90
C LYS A 248 21.04 -9.29 12.27
N ASN A 249 21.39 -8.03 12.41
CA ASN A 249 20.79 -6.96 11.63
C ASN A 249 21.41 -6.96 10.23
N VAL A 250 20.71 -7.54 9.24
CA VAL A 250 21.20 -7.70 7.87
C VAL A 250 20.40 -6.85 6.87
N VAL A 251 19.19 -6.41 7.29
CA VAL A 251 18.35 -5.46 6.55
C VAL A 251 18.52 -4.12 7.23
N HIS A 252 19.20 -3.20 6.55
CA HIS A 252 19.56 -1.90 7.10
C HIS A 252 18.55 -0.82 6.77
N GLY A 253 17.79 -0.99 5.67
CA GLY A 253 16.72 -0.09 5.26
C GLY A 253 15.68 -0.81 4.42
N ILE A 254 14.44 -0.33 4.47
CA ILE A 254 13.33 -0.74 3.61
C ILE A 254 12.64 0.54 3.14
N GLY A 255 12.37 0.66 1.83
CA GLY A 255 11.65 1.78 1.24
C GLY A 255 10.45 1.34 0.43
N HIS A 256 9.29 1.93 0.67
CA HIS A 256 8.09 1.78 -0.15
C HIS A 256 8.13 2.83 -1.26
N ILE A 257 8.04 2.39 -2.53
CA ILE A 257 8.20 3.29 -3.68
C ILE A 257 6.82 3.77 -4.13
N THR A 258 6.54 5.02 -3.80
CA THR A 258 5.28 5.74 -4.05
C THR A 258 5.53 7.00 -4.89
N GLY A 259 4.70 8.02 -4.77
CA GLY A 259 4.95 9.35 -5.39
C GLY A 259 6.30 9.93 -4.95
N GLY A 260 7.01 10.57 -5.87
CA GLY A 260 8.41 10.94 -5.70
C GLY A 260 9.38 9.90 -6.28
N GLY A 261 8.86 8.72 -6.69
CA GLY A 261 9.64 7.67 -7.36
C GLY A 261 10.74 7.07 -6.48
N LEU A 262 11.69 6.39 -7.12
CA LEU A 262 12.75 5.63 -6.45
C LEU A 262 13.65 6.52 -5.58
N LEU A 263 14.07 7.66 -6.14
CA LEU A 263 15.10 8.50 -5.51
C LEU A 263 14.58 9.15 -4.23
N GLU A 264 13.46 9.88 -4.29
CA GLU A 264 12.95 10.61 -3.13
C GLU A 264 12.53 9.69 -1.98
N ASN A 265 11.88 8.56 -2.29
CA ASN A 265 11.45 7.63 -1.25
C ASN A 265 12.62 6.94 -0.54
N THR A 266 13.73 6.72 -1.23
CA THR A 266 14.93 6.14 -0.62
C THR A 266 15.77 7.17 0.14
N GLU A 267 15.80 8.44 -0.29
CA GLU A 267 16.46 9.51 0.48
C GLU A 267 15.90 9.68 1.90
N ARG A 268 14.61 9.40 2.11
CA ARG A 268 13.93 9.56 3.41
C ARG A 268 14.56 8.75 4.55
N ILE A 269 15.27 7.68 4.22
CA ILE A 269 15.83 6.73 5.19
C ILE A 269 17.35 6.75 5.26
N LEU A 270 18.01 7.65 4.53
CA LEU A 270 19.46 7.68 4.45
C LEU A 270 20.12 8.39 5.64
N PRO A 271 21.21 7.82 6.16
CA PRO A 271 22.11 8.60 7.01
C PRO A 271 22.84 9.67 6.19
N PRO A 272 23.23 10.81 6.82
CA PRO A 272 23.74 11.96 6.09
C PRO A 272 25.10 11.78 5.42
N HIS A 273 25.75 10.65 5.61
CA HIS A 273 27.08 10.33 5.07
C HIS A 273 27.08 9.19 4.05
N VAL A 274 25.88 8.76 3.61
CA VAL A 274 25.70 7.65 2.65
C VAL A 274 24.81 8.11 1.51
N ASP A 275 25.25 7.88 0.27
CA ASP A 275 24.45 8.00 -0.93
C ASP A 275 23.99 6.63 -1.43
N LEU A 276 22.85 6.57 -2.12
CA LEU A 276 22.44 5.40 -2.90
C LEU A 276 22.63 5.66 -4.39
N VAL A 277 23.30 4.72 -5.06
CA VAL A 277 23.54 4.77 -6.50
C VAL A 277 22.78 3.64 -7.15
N PHE A 278 21.88 3.98 -8.07
CA PHE A 278 21.00 3.05 -8.76
C PHE A 278 21.46 2.84 -10.21
N ASP A 279 21.47 1.58 -10.64
CA ASP A 279 21.87 1.20 -11.99
C ASP A 279 20.62 0.99 -12.86
N ARG A 280 20.36 1.91 -13.80
CA ARG A 280 19.26 1.75 -14.76
C ARG A 280 19.41 0.49 -15.59
N GLY A 281 18.29 -0.13 -15.95
CA GLY A 281 18.26 -1.34 -16.78
C GLY A 281 18.53 -2.64 -16.03
N THR A 282 18.69 -2.60 -14.70
CA THR A 282 18.88 -3.81 -13.88
C THR A 282 17.59 -4.47 -13.43
N TRP A 283 16.46 -3.84 -13.69
CA TRP A 283 15.13 -4.40 -13.41
C TRP A 283 14.20 -4.26 -14.62
N GLU A 284 13.16 -5.06 -14.65
CA GLU A 284 12.13 -5.00 -15.69
C GLU A 284 11.13 -3.87 -15.36
N VAL A 285 10.91 -2.98 -16.34
CA VAL A 285 9.88 -1.93 -16.26
C VAL A 285 8.61 -2.45 -16.92
N PRO A 286 7.49 -2.61 -16.21
CA PRO A 286 6.22 -3.08 -16.76
C PRO A 286 5.73 -2.23 -17.94
N ALA A 287 5.10 -2.89 -18.92
CA ALA A 287 4.66 -2.28 -20.18
C ALA A 287 3.76 -1.03 -20.02
N VAL A 288 3.05 -0.92 -18.89
CA VAL A 288 2.19 0.23 -18.60
C VAL A 288 2.97 1.55 -18.53
N PHE A 289 4.23 1.54 -18.09
CA PHE A 289 5.04 2.75 -17.98
C PHE A 289 5.49 3.27 -19.36
N PRO A 290 6.18 2.49 -20.21
CA PRO A 290 6.55 2.96 -21.55
C PRO A 290 5.29 3.25 -22.41
N TRP A 291 4.18 2.56 -22.19
CA TRP A 291 2.94 2.89 -22.85
C TRP A 291 2.42 4.29 -22.46
N LEU A 292 2.40 4.63 -21.16
CA LEU A 292 1.99 5.95 -20.67
C LEU A 292 2.96 7.05 -21.13
N GLU A 293 4.27 6.81 -21.06
CA GLU A 293 5.31 7.73 -21.51
C GLU A 293 5.10 8.12 -22.96
N LYS A 294 4.94 7.14 -23.85
CA LYS A 294 4.67 7.32 -25.27
C LYS A 294 3.34 8.04 -25.52
N LEU A 295 2.26 7.59 -24.86
CA LEU A 295 0.91 8.12 -25.03
C LEU A 295 0.82 9.59 -24.58
N GLY A 296 1.46 9.88 -23.45
CA GLY A 296 1.48 11.19 -22.81
C GLY A 296 2.55 12.13 -23.39
N GLN A 297 3.56 11.59 -24.10
CA GLN A 297 4.81 12.31 -24.40
C GLN A 297 5.41 12.90 -23.12
N ILE A 298 5.47 12.06 -22.07
CA ILE A 298 5.97 12.46 -20.75
C ILE A 298 7.49 12.36 -20.77
N GLU A 299 8.17 13.37 -20.25
CA GLU A 299 9.63 13.34 -20.13
C GLU A 299 10.07 12.20 -19.20
N PRO A 300 11.15 11.46 -19.53
CA PRO A 300 11.62 10.33 -18.70
C PRO A 300 11.86 10.69 -17.22
N LYS A 301 12.36 11.89 -16.95
CA LYS A 301 12.56 12.37 -15.57
C LYS A 301 11.24 12.53 -14.81
N GLU A 302 10.18 12.97 -15.49
CA GLU A 302 8.86 13.08 -14.89
C GLU A 302 8.28 11.69 -14.62
N MET A 303 8.48 10.71 -15.52
CA MET A 303 8.11 9.32 -15.28
C MET A 303 8.78 8.76 -14.02
N GLU A 304 10.10 8.95 -13.89
CA GLU A 304 10.89 8.50 -12.74
C GLU A 304 10.50 9.21 -11.43
N HIS A 305 10.01 10.45 -11.51
CA HIS A 305 9.59 11.23 -10.35
C HIS A 305 8.17 10.89 -9.88
N VAL A 306 7.24 10.65 -10.82
CA VAL A 306 5.83 10.42 -10.48
C VAL A 306 5.54 8.95 -10.15
N PHE A 307 6.24 8.01 -10.82
CA PHE A 307 5.91 6.60 -10.80
C PHE A 307 7.00 5.72 -10.17
N ASN A 308 6.59 4.55 -9.71
CA ASN A 308 7.47 3.52 -9.15
C ASN A 308 8.35 2.80 -10.20
N MET A 309 8.09 2.99 -11.48
CA MET A 309 8.79 2.40 -12.63
C MET A 309 9.03 0.88 -12.52
N GLY A 310 8.10 0.17 -11.88
CA GLY A 310 8.16 -1.30 -11.73
C GLY A 310 8.75 -1.79 -10.40
N LEU A 311 9.14 -0.89 -9.52
CA LEU A 311 9.68 -1.21 -8.20
C LEU A 311 8.67 -0.77 -7.11
N GLY A 312 8.09 -1.71 -6.39
CA GLY A 312 7.16 -1.37 -5.31
C GLY A 312 7.82 -1.27 -3.95
N LEU A 313 8.86 -2.05 -3.72
CA LEU A 313 9.62 -2.05 -2.46
C LEU A 313 11.11 -2.18 -2.74
N VAL A 314 11.93 -1.59 -1.89
CA VAL A 314 13.37 -1.81 -1.89
C VAL A 314 13.87 -2.27 -0.53
N PHE A 315 14.87 -3.16 -0.52
CA PHE A 315 15.62 -3.52 0.66
C PHE A 315 17.06 -3.06 0.50
N ILE A 316 17.62 -2.41 1.51
CA ILE A 316 19.03 -2.08 1.60
C ILE A 316 19.62 -3.06 2.60
N VAL A 317 20.53 -3.90 2.15
CA VAL A 317 21.00 -5.05 2.89
C VAL A 317 22.52 -5.16 2.91
N SER A 318 23.07 -5.77 3.96
CA SER A 318 24.49 -6.09 4.01
C SER A 318 24.91 -6.94 2.81
N GLU A 319 26.01 -6.57 2.14
CA GLU A 319 26.51 -7.22 0.93
C GLU A 319 26.63 -8.76 1.09
N HIS A 320 27.14 -9.22 2.23
CA HIS A 320 27.33 -10.64 2.50
C HIS A 320 26.02 -11.46 2.46
N PHE A 321 24.88 -10.83 2.71
CA PHE A 321 23.57 -11.50 2.75
C PHE A 321 22.71 -11.24 1.53
N ALA A 322 23.14 -10.39 0.60
CA ALA A 322 22.33 -9.94 -0.54
C ALA A 322 21.81 -11.11 -1.37
N ASP A 323 22.65 -12.04 -1.78
CA ASP A 323 22.26 -13.19 -2.60
C ASP A 323 21.26 -14.11 -1.87
N SER A 324 21.45 -14.31 -0.56
CA SER A 324 20.54 -15.14 0.25
C SER A 324 19.17 -14.49 0.40
N ILE A 325 19.13 -13.17 0.61
CA ILE A 325 17.87 -12.40 0.71
C ILE A 325 17.18 -12.34 -0.66
N GLN A 326 17.91 -12.06 -1.74
CA GLN A 326 17.38 -12.08 -3.08
C GLN A 326 16.75 -13.43 -3.44
N SER A 327 17.44 -14.52 -3.13
CA SER A 327 16.94 -15.89 -3.35
C SER A 327 15.67 -16.16 -2.54
N GLN A 328 15.59 -15.66 -1.31
CA GLN A 328 14.39 -15.78 -0.48
C GLN A 328 13.21 -15.00 -1.06
N ILE A 329 13.44 -13.77 -1.53
CA ILE A 329 12.42 -12.93 -2.17
C ILE A 329 11.87 -13.61 -3.43
N ARG A 330 12.78 -14.14 -4.28
CA ARG A 330 12.40 -14.89 -5.49
C ARG A 330 11.64 -16.19 -5.15
N GLY A 331 12.07 -16.89 -4.13
CA GLY A 331 11.39 -18.09 -3.62
C GLY A 331 9.99 -17.83 -3.09
N ALA A 332 9.69 -16.62 -2.66
CA ALA A 332 8.36 -16.16 -2.28
C ALA A 332 7.50 -15.71 -3.48
N GLY A 333 7.98 -15.85 -4.71
CA GLY A 333 7.24 -15.55 -5.94
C GLY A 333 7.36 -14.12 -6.46
N TYR A 334 8.26 -13.31 -5.91
CA TYR A 334 8.49 -11.95 -6.37
C TYR A 334 9.70 -11.86 -7.31
N THR A 335 9.62 -11.03 -8.33
CA THR A 335 10.82 -10.63 -9.08
C THR A 335 11.66 -9.72 -8.19
N CYS A 336 12.96 -10.02 -8.11
CA CYS A 336 13.91 -9.25 -7.31
C CYS A 336 15.24 -9.12 -8.03
N SER A 337 15.75 -7.89 -8.12
CA SER A 337 17.02 -7.57 -8.77
C SER A 337 17.92 -6.78 -7.84
N VAL A 338 19.23 -6.94 -8.00
CA VAL A 338 20.20 -5.98 -7.47
C VAL A 338 20.10 -4.75 -8.36
N ILE A 339 19.71 -3.61 -7.78
CA ILE A 339 19.42 -2.38 -8.52
C ILE A 339 20.41 -1.24 -8.21
N GLY A 340 21.36 -1.49 -7.34
CA GLY A 340 22.36 -0.48 -6.97
C GLY A 340 23.11 -0.81 -5.69
N ARG A 341 23.86 0.18 -5.20
CA ARG A 341 24.69 0.06 -3.99
C ARG A 341 24.69 1.36 -3.19
N ALA A 342 25.01 1.22 -1.91
CA ALA A 342 25.32 2.34 -1.02
C ALA A 342 26.79 2.72 -1.15
N GLU A 343 27.05 4.02 -1.21
CA GLU A 343 28.41 4.60 -1.31
C GLU A 343 28.59 5.68 -0.23
N SER A 344 29.85 6.08 0.02
CA SER A 344 30.10 7.25 0.84
C SER A 344 29.58 8.51 0.14
N GLY A 345 28.84 9.35 0.86
CA GLY A 345 28.17 10.48 0.22
C GLY A 345 27.63 11.53 1.18
N SER A 346 26.50 12.11 0.86
CA SER A 346 25.88 13.25 1.51
C SER A 346 24.40 13.09 1.83
N GLY A 347 23.88 11.86 1.83
CA GLY A 347 22.48 11.55 2.08
C GLY A 347 21.60 11.70 0.84
N LYS A 348 22.13 11.38 -0.35
CA LYS A 348 21.44 11.53 -1.63
C LYS A 348 21.26 10.22 -2.37
N SER A 349 20.17 10.14 -3.12
CA SER A 349 19.90 9.07 -4.06
C SER A 349 20.08 9.58 -5.48
N ARG A 350 20.77 8.81 -6.32
CA ARG A 350 21.03 9.17 -7.71
C ARG A 350 21.14 7.94 -8.59
N TYR A 351 20.95 8.14 -9.88
CA TYR A 351 21.30 7.11 -10.86
C TYR A 351 22.79 7.15 -11.18
N SER A 352 23.34 6.00 -11.52
CA SER A 352 24.69 5.88 -12.08
C SER A 352 24.78 6.63 -13.41
N SER A 353 25.97 7.17 -13.72
CA SER A 353 26.25 7.97 -14.92
C SER A 353 26.13 7.17 -16.21
#